data_8b1f724d30cfdeb1c25abaf8e1fd8e82
#
_entry.id   8b1f724d30cfdeb1c25abaf8e1fd8e82
#
_cell.length_a   1.000
_cell.length_b   1.000
_cell.length_c   1.000
_cell.angle_alpha   90.00
_cell.angle_beta   90.00
_cell.angle_gamma   90.00
#
_symmetry.space_group_name_H-M   'P 1'
#
loop_
_entity.id
_entity.type
_entity.pdbx_description
1 polymer ?
#
loop_
_entity_poly.entity_id
_entity_poly.type
_entity_poly.pdbx_seq_one_letter_code
_entity_poly.pdbx_strand_id
1 'polypeptide(L)'
;MKRKAMAITLTAAMLAGLTAVPTWAEDAAADEGKVLNIYCWNEEFKSRLTDHYPGYEEVDGTHGKIGDVDVVWNITPSDDNAYQNNLDETLLKQADAAADDKIDLFLVEADYALKYVNTDYTMSVADLGITDEEVADQYQYTKDVVTDSNGNLKGVSWQGCPGVLIYNREAAKAVLGTDDPAEVQKSVSDWDTFTATAEKMKAAGYNMVSSVNDTYRVYSNNVSSKWVQDGKIVIDDNLMKWVDDSKKMVDAKETGTFDLWSDDWSKGFYPDGKVFCYFGPAWLINFSMAADTDGSIANQGGWGATEGPQGFFWGGTWICGANGTDNKSLVKDIIEKMTTDESVLKDIVTVSYTHLRAHETVL
;
A
#
# COMPACT_ATOMS: atom_id res chain seq x y z
N MET A 1 -9.90 -54.67 -47.55
CA MET A 1 -9.33 -54.85 -46.20
C MET A 1 -8.25 -53.82 -45.82
N LYS A 2 -7.53 -53.19 -46.76
CA LYS A 2 -6.43 -52.21 -46.42
C LYS A 2 -6.92 -50.83 -45.91
N ARG A 3 -8.15 -50.41 -46.18
CA ARG A 3 -8.68 -49.11 -45.72
C ARG A 3 -9.16 -49.09 -44.27
N LYS A 4 -9.59 -50.24 -43.70
CA LYS A 4 -10.01 -50.32 -42.30
C LYS A 4 -8.86 -50.38 -41.29
N ALA A 5 -7.72 -50.91 -41.68
CA ALA A 5 -6.50 -50.96 -40.83
C ALA A 5 -5.86 -49.57 -40.64
N MET A 6 -5.95 -48.72 -41.71
CA MET A 6 -5.36 -47.38 -41.67
C MET A 6 -6.18 -46.40 -40.81
N ALA A 7 -7.50 -46.58 -40.68
CA ALA A 7 -8.35 -45.78 -39.84
C ALA A 7 -8.13 -46.06 -38.33
N ILE A 8 -7.87 -47.30 -37.97
CA ILE A 8 -7.60 -47.72 -36.57
C ILE A 8 -6.23 -47.18 -36.08
N THR A 9 -5.24 -47.15 -36.97
CA THR A 9 -3.89 -46.66 -36.63
C THR A 9 -3.88 -45.14 -36.45
N LEU A 10 -4.69 -44.37 -37.20
CA LEU A 10 -4.80 -42.92 -37.02
C LEU A 10 -5.55 -42.55 -35.74
N THR A 11 -6.61 -43.32 -35.38
CA THR A 11 -7.37 -43.09 -34.16
C THR A 11 -6.53 -43.44 -32.89
N ALA A 12 -5.69 -44.44 -32.95
CA ALA A 12 -4.75 -44.79 -31.86
C ALA A 12 -3.65 -43.74 -31.70
N ALA A 13 -3.14 -43.16 -32.78
CA ALA A 13 -2.18 -42.08 -32.74
C ALA A 13 -2.75 -40.76 -32.21
N MET A 14 -4.03 -40.45 -32.47
CA MET A 14 -4.70 -39.28 -31.87
C MET A 14 -5.04 -39.46 -30.38
N LEU A 15 -5.33 -40.68 -29.94
CA LEU A 15 -5.55 -40.95 -28.51
C LEU A 15 -4.25 -40.96 -27.72
N ALA A 16 -3.11 -41.30 -28.30
CA ALA A 16 -1.80 -41.25 -27.68
C ALA A 16 -1.26 -39.79 -27.57
N GLY A 17 -1.74 -38.89 -28.45
CA GLY A 17 -1.41 -37.46 -28.42
C GLY A 17 -2.21 -36.64 -27.40
N LEU A 18 -3.28 -37.19 -26.83
CA LEU A 18 -4.16 -36.52 -25.84
C LEU A 18 -3.83 -36.90 -24.39
N THR A 19 -2.84 -37.76 -24.15
CA THR A 19 -2.39 -38.14 -22.79
C THR A 19 -1.04 -37.55 -22.40
N ALA A 20 -0.45 -36.73 -23.25
CA ALA A 20 0.62 -35.82 -22.81
C ALA A 20 -0.05 -34.55 -22.25
N VAL A 21 -0.67 -34.65 -21.08
CA VAL A 21 -0.79 -33.49 -20.18
C VAL A 21 0.66 -33.10 -19.90
N PRO A 22 1.10 -31.87 -20.25
CA PRO A 22 2.41 -31.42 -19.77
C PRO A 22 2.36 -31.50 -18.25
N THR A 23 3.16 -32.37 -17.68
CA THR A 23 3.40 -32.40 -16.24
C THR A 23 4.23 -31.17 -15.89
N TRP A 24 3.60 -30.02 -15.82
CA TRP A 24 4.19 -28.78 -15.27
C TRP A 24 4.27 -28.84 -13.74
N ALA A 25 3.80 -29.93 -13.12
CA ALA A 25 3.65 -30.03 -11.68
C ALA A 25 4.77 -30.79 -10.94
N GLU A 26 5.78 -31.32 -11.65
CA GLU A 26 6.85 -32.09 -11.01
C GLU A 26 8.26 -31.50 -11.15
N ASP A 27 8.46 -30.43 -11.91
CA ASP A 27 9.79 -29.81 -12.08
C ASP A 27 9.98 -28.51 -11.26
N ALA A 28 9.05 -28.15 -10.36
CA ALA A 28 9.13 -26.92 -9.58
C ALA A 28 10.20 -26.94 -8.45
N ALA A 29 10.85 -28.10 -8.21
CA ALA A 29 11.86 -28.22 -7.15
C ALA A 29 13.29 -28.31 -7.67
N ALA A 30 13.53 -28.28 -8.99
CA ALA A 30 14.83 -28.62 -9.57
C ALA A 30 15.72 -27.42 -9.92
N ASP A 31 15.18 -26.19 -10.00
CA ASP A 31 15.91 -25.00 -10.43
C ASP A 31 15.56 -23.75 -9.60
N GLU A 32 15.56 -23.85 -8.27
CA GLU A 32 15.53 -22.64 -7.47
C GLU A 32 16.89 -21.94 -7.55
N GLY A 33 16.84 -20.62 -7.81
CA GLY A 33 17.99 -19.75 -7.90
C GLY A 33 18.76 -19.68 -6.57
N LYS A 34 19.96 -19.14 -6.63
CA LYS A 34 20.81 -18.96 -5.46
C LYS A 34 20.87 -17.53 -4.98
N VAL A 35 20.27 -16.62 -5.72
CA VAL A 35 20.17 -15.19 -5.39
C VAL A 35 18.72 -14.78 -5.46
N LEU A 36 18.20 -14.23 -4.36
CA LEU A 36 16.88 -13.63 -4.29
C LEU A 36 17.01 -12.12 -4.41
N ASN A 37 16.59 -11.55 -5.52
CA ASN A 37 16.62 -10.11 -5.75
C ASN A 37 15.30 -9.45 -5.33
N ILE A 38 15.35 -8.60 -4.31
CA ILE A 38 14.21 -7.86 -3.78
C ILE A 38 14.32 -6.38 -4.17
N TYR A 39 13.27 -5.82 -4.80
CA TYR A 39 13.19 -4.42 -5.21
C TYR A 39 12.21 -3.64 -4.34
N CYS A 40 12.68 -2.55 -3.72
CA CYS A 40 11.88 -1.66 -2.87
C CYS A 40 12.39 -0.22 -2.94
N TRP A 41 11.60 0.72 -2.36
CA TRP A 41 11.95 2.16 -2.43
C TRP A 41 12.56 2.71 -1.14
N ASN A 42 12.51 1.95 -0.05
CA ASN A 42 13.07 2.34 1.24
C ASN A 42 13.43 1.12 2.09
N GLU A 43 13.95 1.35 3.29
CA GLU A 43 14.40 0.31 4.22
C GLU A 43 13.26 -0.36 5.01
N GLU A 44 12.00 0.07 4.86
CA GLU A 44 10.92 -0.38 5.74
C GLU A 44 10.69 -1.89 5.62
N PHE A 45 10.45 -2.40 4.42
CA PHE A 45 10.24 -3.84 4.23
C PHE A 45 11.49 -4.65 4.57
N LYS A 46 12.69 -4.12 4.25
CA LYS A 46 13.95 -4.75 4.62
C LYS A 46 14.02 -4.95 6.13
N SER A 47 13.77 -3.90 6.92
CA SER A 47 13.81 -4.01 8.38
C SER A 47 12.78 -5.02 8.91
N ARG A 48 11.56 -5.04 8.33
CA ARG A 48 10.53 -6.02 8.73
C ARG A 48 10.97 -7.46 8.44
N LEU A 49 11.52 -7.72 7.26
CA LEU A 49 11.99 -9.05 6.88
C LEU A 49 13.21 -9.45 7.70
N THR A 50 14.17 -8.55 7.89
CA THR A 50 15.38 -8.79 8.70
C THR A 50 15.03 -9.14 10.15
N ASP A 51 14.09 -8.41 10.75
CA ASP A 51 13.79 -8.53 12.19
C ASP A 51 12.81 -9.69 12.49
N HIS A 52 11.96 -10.06 11.53
CA HIS A 52 10.82 -10.94 11.81
C HIS A 52 10.73 -12.20 10.94
N TYR A 53 11.45 -12.27 9.81
CA TYR A 53 11.41 -13.47 8.99
C TYR A 53 12.34 -14.55 9.55
N PRO A 54 11.82 -15.76 9.86
CA PRO A 54 12.61 -16.81 10.47
C PRO A 54 13.78 -17.28 9.56
N GLY A 55 14.99 -17.23 10.08
CA GLY A 55 16.17 -17.71 9.37
C GLY A 55 16.79 -16.72 8.38
N TYR A 56 16.37 -15.44 8.40
CA TYR A 56 17.13 -14.39 7.72
C TYR A 56 18.40 -14.06 8.49
N GLU A 57 19.50 -13.95 7.78
CA GLU A 57 20.82 -13.56 8.31
C GLU A 57 21.32 -12.35 7.54
N GLU A 58 21.51 -11.21 8.22
CA GLU A 58 22.09 -10.02 7.58
C GLU A 58 23.59 -10.20 7.37
N VAL A 59 24.08 -9.90 6.15
CA VAL A 59 25.50 -9.92 5.80
C VAL A 59 26.06 -8.50 5.79
N ASP A 60 25.37 -7.57 5.16
CA ASP A 60 25.67 -6.14 5.16
C ASP A 60 24.39 -5.32 4.86
N GLY A 61 24.53 -3.99 4.69
CA GLY A 61 23.40 -3.10 4.46
C GLY A 61 22.53 -3.40 3.24
N THR A 62 23.02 -4.19 2.29
CA THR A 62 22.31 -4.54 1.05
C THR A 62 22.28 -6.05 0.75
N HIS A 63 22.87 -6.87 1.60
CA HIS A 63 22.92 -8.32 1.39
C HIS A 63 22.54 -9.06 2.67
N GLY A 64 21.90 -10.20 2.46
CA GLY A 64 21.55 -11.16 3.51
C GLY A 64 21.55 -12.59 2.97
N LYS A 65 21.08 -13.51 3.80
CA LYS A 65 20.89 -14.93 3.46
C LYS A 65 19.59 -15.46 4.05
N ILE A 66 18.98 -16.39 3.31
CA ILE A 66 17.91 -17.25 3.80
C ILE A 66 18.30 -18.68 3.42
N GLY A 67 18.76 -19.46 4.41
CA GLY A 67 19.35 -20.77 4.14
C GLY A 67 20.56 -20.67 3.22
N ASP A 68 20.53 -21.36 2.08
CA ASP A 68 21.62 -21.37 1.08
C ASP A 68 21.43 -20.30 -0.02
N VAL A 69 20.37 -19.46 0.06
CA VAL A 69 20.07 -18.42 -0.92
C VAL A 69 20.60 -17.07 -0.43
N ASP A 70 21.40 -16.41 -1.26
CA ASP A 70 21.86 -15.04 -1.03
C ASP A 70 20.70 -14.06 -1.32
N VAL A 71 20.46 -13.10 -0.43
CA VAL A 71 19.44 -12.06 -0.62
C VAL A 71 20.08 -10.74 -1.00
N VAL A 72 19.62 -10.13 -2.07
CA VAL A 72 20.12 -8.83 -2.56
C VAL A 72 18.99 -7.79 -2.50
N TRP A 73 19.23 -6.72 -1.76
CA TRP A 73 18.32 -5.59 -1.63
C TRP A 73 18.62 -4.51 -2.66
N ASN A 74 17.71 -4.32 -3.59
CA ASN A 74 17.76 -3.28 -4.61
C ASN A 74 16.87 -2.10 -4.16
N ILE A 75 17.43 -1.21 -3.35
CA ILE A 75 16.70 -0.08 -2.75
C ILE A 75 16.93 1.18 -3.59
N THR A 76 15.87 1.72 -4.17
CA THR A 76 15.91 2.95 -4.97
C THR A 76 14.84 3.91 -4.44
N PRO A 77 15.20 5.10 -3.92
CA PRO A 77 14.22 6.08 -3.45
C PRO A 77 13.15 6.42 -4.50
N SER A 78 11.94 6.78 -4.03
CA SER A 78 10.81 7.11 -4.91
C SER A 78 10.86 8.53 -5.50
N ASP A 79 11.83 9.34 -5.12
CA ASP A 79 11.97 10.71 -5.60
C ASP A 79 11.99 10.75 -7.15
N ASP A 80 11.24 11.67 -7.73
CA ASP A 80 11.10 11.81 -9.18
C ASP A 80 10.74 10.50 -9.93
N ASN A 81 10.03 9.58 -9.28
CA ASN A 81 9.71 8.23 -9.76
C ASN A 81 10.93 7.35 -10.04
N ALA A 82 12.07 7.58 -9.37
CA ALA A 82 13.31 6.83 -9.64
C ALA A 82 13.12 5.33 -9.39
N TYR A 83 12.41 4.94 -8.32
CA TYR A 83 12.08 3.54 -8.07
C TYR A 83 11.29 2.90 -9.22
N GLN A 84 10.20 3.53 -9.64
CA GLN A 84 9.35 3.01 -10.70
C GLN A 84 10.11 2.93 -12.03
N ASN A 85 10.96 3.91 -12.34
CA ASN A 85 11.78 3.89 -13.55
C ASN A 85 12.80 2.75 -13.53
N ASN A 86 13.49 2.53 -12.41
CA ASN A 86 14.44 1.44 -12.24
C ASN A 86 13.75 0.07 -12.34
N LEU A 87 12.60 -0.08 -11.68
CA LEU A 87 11.81 -1.32 -11.73
C LEU A 87 11.32 -1.61 -13.16
N ASP A 88 10.82 -0.61 -13.88
CA ASP A 88 10.39 -0.74 -15.28
C ASP A 88 11.52 -1.23 -16.19
N GLU A 89 12.69 -0.58 -16.10
CA GLU A 89 13.84 -0.94 -16.94
C GLU A 89 14.33 -2.36 -16.67
N THR A 90 14.23 -2.83 -15.44
CA THR A 90 14.68 -4.17 -15.05
C THR A 90 13.64 -5.22 -15.41
N LEU A 91 12.36 -5.00 -15.16
CA LEU A 91 11.28 -5.91 -15.56
C LEU A 91 11.23 -6.12 -17.08
N LEU A 92 11.55 -5.10 -17.88
CA LEU A 92 11.63 -5.23 -19.34
C LEU A 92 12.72 -6.20 -19.79
N LYS A 93 13.74 -6.47 -18.96
CA LYS A 93 14.85 -7.40 -19.24
C LYS A 93 14.65 -8.77 -18.60
N GLN A 94 13.60 -8.93 -17.78
CA GLN A 94 13.34 -10.13 -16.96
C GLN A 94 13.41 -11.44 -17.74
N ALA A 95 12.86 -11.48 -18.94
CA ALA A 95 12.81 -12.71 -19.75
C ALA A 95 14.18 -13.16 -20.24
N ASP A 96 15.09 -12.21 -20.48
CA ASP A 96 16.45 -12.46 -21.03
C ASP A 96 17.53 -12.45 -19.95
N ALA A 97 17.19 -12.15 -18.69
CA ALA A 97 18.12 -12.12 -17.58
C ALA A 97 18.61 -13.53 -17.24
N ALA A 98 19.88 -13.64 -16.81
CA ALA A 98 20.39 -14.88 -16.22
C ALA A 98 19.61 -15.19 -14.91
N ALA A 99 19.59 -16.44 -14.48
CA ALA A 99 18.81 -16.87 -13.34
C ALA A 99 19.04 -15.98 -12.11
N ASP A 100 20.26 -15.88 -11.64
CA ASP A 100 20.59 -15.09 -10.43
C ASP A 100 20.52 -13.54 -10.62
N ASP A 101 20.22 -13.06 -11.84
CA ASP A 101 20.05 -11.63 -12.16
C ASP A 101 18.56 -11.21 -12.29
N LYS A 102 17.64 -12.15 -12.17
CA LYS A 102 16.20 -11.89 -12.26
C LYS A 102 15.69 -11.16 -11.04
N ILE A 103 14.63 -10.35 -11.23
CA ILE A 103 13.81 -9.88 -10.12
C ILE A 103 12.98 -11.06 -9.63
N ASP A 104 12.97 -11.30 -8.34
CA ASP A 104 12.15 -12.33 -7.72
C ASP A 104 10.92 -11.73 -7.04
N LEU A 105 11.16 -10.66 -6.27
CA LEU A 105 10.15 -10.00 -5.48
C LEU A 105 10.31 -8.50 -5.60
N PHE A 106 9.21 -7.79 -5.77
CA PHE A 106 9.20 -6.33 -5.77
C PHE A 106 8.00 -5.78 -5.03
N LEU A 107 8.16 -4.57 -4.52
CA LEU A 107 7.09 -3.90 -3.78
C LEU A 107 6.37 -2.89 -4.65
N VAL A 108 5.06 -2.75 -4.42
CA VAL A 108 4.24 -1.70 -5.01
C VAL A 108 3.48 -0.95 -3.93
N GLU A 109 3.27 0.34 -4.16
CA GLU A 109 2.47 1.21 -3.31
C GLU A 109 1.13 1.49 -3.99
N ALA A 110 0.09 1.82 -3.22
CA ALA A 110 -1.28 1.98 -3.68
C ALA A 110 -1.43 2.90 -4.90
N ASP A 111 -0.67 4.00 -4.97
CA ASP A 111 -0.81 5.01 -6.01
C ASP A 111 -0.39 4.53 -7.41
N TYR A 112 0.50 3.54 -7.47
CA TYR A 112 1.00 3.01 -8.75
C TYR A 112 0.87 1.48 -8.90
N ALA A 113 0.23 0.79 -7.95
CA ALA A 113 0.06 -0.66 -8.00
C ALA A 113 -0.54 -1.14 -9.32
N LEU A 114 -1.58 -0.46 -9.83
CA LEU A 114 -2.28 -0.84 -11.07
C LEU A 114 -1.37 -0.82 -12.30
N LYS A 115 -0.29 -0.05 -12.29
CA LYS A 115 0.71 -0.05 -13.36
C LYS A 115 1.35 -1.42 -13.53
N TYR A 116 1.62 -2.12 -12.43
CA TYR A 116 2.33 -3.39 -12.44
C TYR A 116 1.39 -4.60 -12.44
N VAL A 117 0.32 -4.56 -11.64
CA VAL A 117 -0.59 -5.72 -11.51
C VAL A 117 -1.37 -6.04 -12.79
N ASN A 118 -1.60 -5.06 -13.65
CA ASN A 118 -2.23 -5.27 -14.96
C ASN A 118 -1.23 -5.68 -16.07
N THR A 119 -0.04 -6.13 -15.71
CA THR A 119 0.99 -6.59 -16.65
C THR A 119 1.31 -8.06 -16.44
N ASP A 120 1.96 -8.65 -17.46
CA ASP A 120 2.47 -10.02 -17.37
C ASP A 120 3.78 -10.11 -16.55
N TYR A 121 4.33 -9.00 -16.08
CA TYR A 121 5.52 -9.00 -15.23
C TYR A 121 5.24 -9.41 -13.79
N THR A 122 3.99 -9.30 -13.35
CA THR A 122 3.58 -9.68 -11.99
C THR A 122 2.85 -11.02 -12.02
N MET A 123 3.32 -11.99 -11.24
CA MET A 123 2.65 -13.27 -11.08
C MET A 123 1.33 -13.10 -10.33
N SER A 124 0.35 -13.97 -10.62
CA SER A 124 -0.79 -14.10 -9.71
C SER A 124 -0.38 -14.80 -8.41
N VAL A 125 -1.04 -14.43 -7.34
CA VAL A 125 -0.85 -15.08 -6.03
C VAL A 125 -1.15 -16.58 -6.12
N ALA A 126 -2.16 -16.95 -6.93
CA ALA A 126 -2.49 -18.35 -7.21
C ALA A 126 -1.37 -19.09 -7.98
N ASP A 127 -0.71 -18.43 -8.94
CA ASP A 127 0.43 -19.03 -9.66
C ASP A 127 1.65 -19.22 -8.77
N LEU A 128 1.80 -18.42 -7.70
CA LEU A 128 2.77 -18.65 -6.63
C LEU A 128 2.40 -19.85 -5.75
N GLY A 129 1.16 -20.36 -5.85
CA GLY A 129 0.63 -21.44 -5.04
C GLY A 129 0.06 -21.00 -3.69
N ILE A 130 -0.25 -19.71 -3.54
CA ILE A 130 -0.99 -19.16 -2.39
C ILE A 130 -2.48 -19.21 -2.71
N THR A 131 -3.27 -19.78 -1.82
CA THR A 131 -4.70 -20.01 -2.02
C THR A 131 -5.56 -18.84 -1.55
N ASP A 132 -6.79 -18.74 -2.03
CA ASP A 132 -7.76 -17.75 -1.55
C ASP A 132 -8.05 -17.90 -0.04
N GLU A 133 -7.98 -19.12 0.51
CA GLU A 133 -8.18 -19.39 1.94
C GLU A 133 -7.04 -18.78 2.78
N GLU A 134 -5.80 -18.85 2.32
CA GLU A 134 -4.63 -18.31 3.01
C GLU A 134 -4.65 -16.76 3.09
N VAL A 135 -5.33 -16.11 2.15
CA VAL A 135 -5.48 -14.64 2.13
C VAL A 135 -6.91 -14.18 2.48
N ALA A 136 -7.76 -15.08 3.02
CA ALA A 136 -9.15 -14.77 3.32
C ALA A 136 -9.32 -13.63 4.33
N ASP A 137 -8.46 -13.60 5.33
CA ASP A 137 -8.49 -12.62 6.43
C ASP A 137 -7.87 -11.24 6.05
N GLN A 138 -7.30 -11.11 4.86
CA GLN A 138 -6.86 -9.82 4.34
C GLN A 138 -8.05 -8.88 4.14
N TYR A 139 -7.89 -7.60 4.49
CA TYR A 139 -8.93 -6.60 4.24
C TYR A 139 -9.29 -6.53 2.76
N GLN A 140 -10.57 -6.44 2.45
CA GLN A 140 -11.02 -6.45 1.06
C GLN A 140 -10.38 -5.32 0.24
N TYR A 141 -10.27 -4.10 0.78
CA TYR A 141 -9.65 -3.00 0.06
C TYR A 141 -8.18 -3.24 -0.29
N THR A 142 -7.43 -3.98 0.55
CA THR A 142 -6.03 -4.33 0.23
C THR A 142 -5.94 -5.31 -0.93
N LYS A 143 -6.92 -6.22 -1.06
CA LYS A 143 -7.04 -7.11 -2.23
C LYS A 143 -7.46 -6.35 -3.48
N ASP A 144 -8.41 -5.43 -3.36
CA ASP A 144 -8.93 -4.67 -4.51
C ASP A 144 -7.84 -3.83 -5.21
N VAL A 145 -6.91 -3.24 -4.45
CA VAL A 145 -5.80 -2.43 -4.99
C VAL A 145 -4.89 -3.22 -5.93
N VAL A 146 -4.67 -4.50 -5.66
CA VAL A 146 -3.75 -5.36 -6.41
C VAL A 146 -4.45 -6.50 -7.15
N THR A 147 -5.73 -6.37 -7.39
CA THR A 147 -6.48 -7.27 -8.26
C THR A 147 -6.47 -6.71 -9.68
N ASP A 148 -6.00 -7.52 -10.63
CA ASP A 148 -5.93 -7.12 -12.04
C ASP A 148 -7.31 -7.02 -12.70
N SER A 149 -7.36 -6.54 -13.93
CA SER A 149 -8.60 -6.39 -14.69
C SER A 149 -9.32 -7.72 -15.00
N ASN A 150 -8.66 -8.85 -14.82
CA ASN A 150 -9.20 -10.20 -15.02
C ASN A 150 -9.70 -10.83 -13.71
N GLY A 151 -9.52 -10.14 -12.58
CA GLY A 151 -9.90 -10.62 -11.25
C GLY A 151 -8.84 -11.46 -10.55
N ASN A 152 -7.59 -11.48 -11.03
CA ASN A 152 -6.51 -12.20 -10.37
C ASN A 152 -5.84 -11.31 -9.32
N LEU A 153 -5.67 -11.84 -8.12
CA LEU A 153 -4.87 -11.21 -7.07
C LEU A 153 -3.38 -11.31 -7.44
N LYS A 154 -2.66 -10.19 -7.44
CA LYS A 154 -1.27 -10.07 -7.94
C LYS A 154 -0.26 -9.69 -6.86
N GLY A 155 -0.69 -9.50 -5.63
CA GLY A 155 0.16 -9.19 -4.49
C GLY A 155 -0.58 -9.32 -3.19
N VAL A 156 0.14 -9.33 -2.07
CA VAL A 156 -0.44 -9.41 -0.72
C VAL A 156 0.19 -8.32 0.14
N SER A 157 -0.62 -7.65 0.94
CA SER A 157 -0.15 -6.57 1.81
C SER A 157 0.16 -7.06 3.22
N TRP A 158 1.23 -6.55 3.79
CA TRP A 158 1.57 -6.68 5.21
C TRP A 158 1.11 -5.47 6.03
N GLN A 159 0.49 -4.48 5.39
CA GLN A 159 0.05 -3.23 6.00
C GLN A 159 -1.45 -2.99 5.81
N GLY A 160 -2.13 -2.60 6.89
CA GLY A 160 -3.39 -1.89 6.81
C GLY A 160 -3.14 -0.39 7.02
N CYS A 161 -3.61 0.46 6.12
CA CYS A 161 -3.43 1.92 6.20
C CYS A 161 -4.77 2.66 6.23
N PRO A 162 -5.70 2.33 7.15
CA PRO A 162 -6.93 3.09 7.29
C PRO A 162 -6.61 4.52 7.69
N GLY A 163 -7.27 5.47 7.04
CA GLY A 163 -7.13 6.88 7.33
C GLY A 163 -8.06 7.34 8.44
N VAL A 164 -7.60 8.30 9.22
CA VAL A 164 -8.36 8.98 10.28
C VAL A 164 -8.19 10.49 10.17
N LEU A 165 -9.07 11.25 10.82
CA LEU A 165 -8.87 12.67 11.04
C LEU A 165 -7.97 12.83 12.28
N ILE A 166 -6.79 13.40 12.09
CA ILE A 166 -5.77 13.68 13.12
C ILE A 166 -5.93 15.13 13.53
N TYR A 167 -6.36 15.38 14.76
CA TYR A 167 -6.66 16.75 15.23
C TYR A 167 -5.72 17.21 16.32
N ASN A 168 -5.44 18.52 16.33
CA ASN A 168 -4.70 19.22 17.36
C ASN A 168 -5.56 19.34 18.63
N ARG A 169 -5.15 18.67 19.72
CA ARG A 169 -5.89 18.63 20.99
C ARG A 169 -6.03 20.02 21.63
N GLU A 170 -5.00 20.87 21.52
CA GLU A 170 -5.03 22.23 22.04
C GLU A 170 -6.07 23.07 21.31
N ALA A 171 -6.10 23.02 19.98
CA ALA A 171 -7.08 23.69 19.17
C ALA A 171 -8.51 23.19 19.44
N ALA A 172 -8.69 21.86 19.58
CA ALA A 172 -9.96 21.25 19.94
C ALA A 172 -10.48 21.78 21.30
N LYS A 173 -9.64 21.77 22.34
CA LYS A 173 -10.00 22.33 23.64
C LYS A 173 -10.36 23.79 23.58
N ALA A 174 -9.57 24.59 22.87
CA ALA A 174 -9.76 26.03 22.76
C ALA A 174 -11.05 26.41 22.01
N VAL A 175 -11.43 25.68 20.98
CA VAL A 175 -12.53 26.04 20.06
C VAL A 175 -13.79 25.20 20.27
N LEU A 176 -13.63 23.91 20.53
CA LEU A 176 -14.75 22.98 20.72
C LEU A 176 -15.07 22.73 22.21
N GLY A 177 -14.15 23.13 23.11
CA GLY A 177 -14.29 22.91 24.55
C GLY A 177 -13.91 21.52 25.03
N THR A 178 -13.40 20.68 24.14
CA THR A 178 -13.03 19.28 24.44
C THR A 178 -11.91 18.82 23.53
N ASP A 179 -11.12 17.83 23.97
CA ASP A 179 -10.18 17.06 23.15
C ASP A 179 -10.47 15.54 23.21
N ASP A 180 -11.63 15.19 23.75
CA ASP A 180 -12.10 13.81 23.73
C ASP A 180 -12.46 13.40 22.30
N PRO A 181 -11.90 12.27 21.77
CA PRO A 181 -12.12 11.85 20.39
C PRO A 181 -13.59 11.67 20.01
N ALA A 182 -14.40 11.09 20.89
CA ALA A 182 -15.83 10.86 20.62
C ALA A 182 -16.65 12.15 20.58
N GLU A 183 -16.25 13.15 21.37
CA GLU A 183 -16.90 14.47 21.34
C GLU A 183 -16.41 15.31 20.14
N VAL A 184 -15.13 15.23 19.78
CA VAL A 184 -14.58 15.89 18.57
C VAL A 184 -15.23 15.30 17.31
N GLN A 185 -15.45 13.97 17.25
CA GLN A 185 -16.15 13.32 16.15
C GLN A 185 -17.50 13.95 15.83
N LYS A 186 -18.27 14.36 16.83
CA LYS A 186 -19.58 15.01 16.61
C LYS A 186 -19.47 16.34 15.84
N SER A 187 -18.31 16.97 15.89
CA SER A 187 -18.05 18.24 15.18
C SER A 187 -17.48 18.06 13.77
N VAL A 188 -17.14 16.82 13.38
CA VAL A 188 -16.51 16.48 12.09
C VAL A 188 -17.11 15.20 11.48
N SER A 189 -18.31 14.80 11.89
CA SER A 189 -18.94 13.51 11.53
C SER A 189 -19.39 13.42 10.07
N ASP A 190 -19.49 14.54 9.40
CA ASP A 190 -19.85 14.68 7.99
C ASP A 190 -19.28 15.99 7.44
N TRP A 191 -19.39 16.20 6.12
CA TRP A 191 -18.84 17.40 5.48
C TRP A 191 -19.55 18.70 5.86
N ASP A 192 -20.80 18.65 6.30
CA ASP A 192 -21.54 19.83 6.75
C ASP A 192 -21.06 20.27 8.15
N THR A 193 -20.92 19.34 9.08
CA THR A 193 -20.36 19.59 10.41
C THR A 193 -18.89 19.96 10.35
N PHE A 194 -18.12 19.35 9.42
CA PHE A 194 -16.73 19.70 9.15
C PHE A 194 -16.60 21.16 8.69
N THR A 195 -17.44 21.61 7.76
CA THR A 195 -17.47 23.00 7.27
C THR A 195 -17.86 23.98 8.38
N ALA A 196 -18.89 23.66 9.16
CA ALA A 196 -19.28 24.49 10.30
C ALA A 196 -18.19 24.60 11.37
N THR A 197 -17.37 23.54 11.51
CA THR A 197 -16.21 23.55 12.40
C THR A 197 -15.06 24.39 11.81
N ALA A 198 -14.86 24.36 10.49
CA ALA A 198 -13.87 25.19 9.82
C ALA A 198 -14.10 26.69 10.07
N GLU A 199 -15.35 27.14 10.03
CA GLU A 199 -15.72 28.54 10.36
C GLU A 199 -15.33 28.90 11.81
N LYS A 200 -15.56 27.99 12.78
CA LYS A 200 -15.18 28.21 14.19
C LYS A 200 -13.66 28.26 14.37
N MET A 201 -12.95 27.34 13.74
CA MET A 201 -11.48 27.28 13.76
C MET A 201 -10.87 28.55 13.20
N LYS A 202 -11.35 29.02 12.04
CA LYS A 202 -10.93 30.28 11.44
C LYS A 202 -11.19 31.48 12.36
N ALA A 203 -12.35 31.56 12.98
CA ALA A 203 -12.69 32.64 13.93
C ALA A 203 -11.72 32.68 15.12
N ALA A 204 -11.15 31.54 15.50
CA ALA A 204 -10.14 31.39 16.54
C ALA A 204 -8.67 31.49 16.03
N GLY A 205 -8.47 31.74 14.75
CA GLY A 205 -7.15 31.91 14.13
C GLY A 205 -6.45 30.64 13.72
N TYR A 206 -7.20 29.53 13.55
CA TYR A 206 -6.69 28.28 13.03
C TYR A 206 -7.15 28.03 11.60
N ASN A 207 -6.33 27.43 10.77
CA ASN A 207 -6.77 26.78 9.55
C ASN A 207 -7.43 25.43 9.91
N MET A 208 -8.47 25.05 9.18
CA MET A 208 -9.12 23.75 9.38
C MET A 208 -8.19 22.60 8.99
N VAL A 209 -7.58 22.68 7.81
CA VAL A 209 -6.51 21.80 7.33
C VAL A 209 -5.34 22.63 6.84
N SER A 210 -4.15 22.07 6.74
CA SER A 210 -2.97 22.77 6.22
C SER A 210 -3.14 23.13 4.75
N SER A 211 -3.62 22.18 3.96
CA SER A 211 -3.90 22.35 2.54
C SER A 211 -5.19 21.66 2.14
N VAL A 212 -5.84 22.14 1.09
CA VAL A 212 -6.97 21.44 0.45
C VAL A 212 -6.62 20.02 0.03
N ASN A 213 -5.33 19.79 -0.26
CA ASN A 213 -4.82 18.47 -0.65
C ASN A 213 -4.94 17.42 0.47
N ASP A 214 -5.00 17.85 1.74
CA ASP A 214 -5.19 16.94 2.88
C ASP A 214 -6.52 16.16 2.79
N THR A 215 -7.55 16.75 2.21
CA THR A 215 -8.88 16.12 2.09
C THR A 215 -9.03 15.24 0.84
N TYR A 216 -8.12 15.33 -0.13
CA TYR A 216 -8.26 14.65 -1.43
C TYR A 216 -8.49 13.14 -1.30
N ARG A 217 -7.72 12.45 -0.45
CA ARG A 217 -7.83 10.99 -0.28
C ARG A 217 -9.20 10.56 0.23
N VAL A 218 -9.82 11.35 1.09
CA VAL A 218 -11.15 11.07 1.62
C VAL A 218 -12.19 11.07 0.49
N TYR A 219 -12.11 12.01 -0.44
CA TYR A 219 -13.02 12.06 -1.59
C TYR A 219 -12.67 11.02 -2.65
N SER A 220 -11.38 10.86 -2.99
CA SER A 220 -10.94 9.99 -4.07
C SER A 220 -11.10 8.50 -3.77
N ASN A 221 -11.07 8.09 -2.51
CA ASN A 221 -11.36 6.71 -2.12
C ASN A 221 -12.86 6.35 -2.21
N ASN A 222 -13.72 7.35 -2.26
CA ASN A 222 -15.17 7.17 -2.25
C ASN A 222 -15.82 7.50 -3.62
N VAL A 223 -15.09 7.27 -4.70
CA VAL A 223 -15.58 7.40 -6.07
C VAL A 223 -16.39 6.17 -6.49
N SER A 224 -17.39 6.38 -7.31
CA SER A 224 -18.24 5.35 -7.91
C SER A 224 -17.82 4.99 -9.33
N SER A 225 -16.97 5.80 -9.95
CA SER A 225 -16.59 5.72 -11.35
C SER A 225 -15.09 5.60 -11.53
N LYS A 226 -14.66 4.75 -12.48
CA LYS A 226 -13.27 4.74 -12.95
C LYS A 226 -12.98 5.98 -13.79
N TRP A 227 -11.75 6.47 -13.77
CA TRP A 227 -11.29 7.60 -14.58
C TRP A 227 -11.47 7.40 -16.09
N VAL A 228 -11.40 6.15 -16.57
CA VAL A 228 -11.59 5.81 -17.97
C VAL A 228 -12.69 4.76 -18.09
N GLN A 229 -13.74 5.09 -18.87
CA GLN A 229 -14.82 4.18 -19.21
C GLN A 229 -15.08 4.27 -20.73
N ASP A 230 -15.11 3.15 -21.41
CA ASP A 230 -15.32 3.06 -22.86
C ASP A 230 -14.40 4.00 -23.67
N GLY A 231 -13.14 4.12 -23.25
CA GLY A 231 -12.13 4.97 -23.89
C GLY A 231 -12.32 6.47 -23.67
N LYS A 232 -13.18 6.89 -22.75
CA LYS A 232 -13.44 8.29 -22.40
C LYS A 232 -13.04 8.57 -20.95
N ILE A 233 -12.54 9.80 -20.72
CA ILE A 233 -12.30 10.29 -19.36
C ILE A 233 -13.65 10.58 -18.71
N VAL A 234 -13.84 10.02 -17.51
CA VAL A 234 -15.01 10.27 -16.64
C VAL A 234 -14.49 10.87 -15.34
N ILE A 235 -15.01 12.02 -14.97
CA ILE A 235 -14.71 12.66 -13.70
C ILE A 235 -15.89 12.34 -12.77
N ASP A 236 -15.61 11.63 -11.69
CA ASP A 236 -16.63 11.25 -10.71
C ASP A 236 -17.20 12.48 -9.99
N ASP A 237 -18.48 12.46 -9.67
CA ASP A 237 -19.15 13.58 -8.98
C ASP A 237 -18.52 13.88 -7.61
N ASN A 238 -17.99 12.85 -6.93
CA ASN A 238 -17.32 13.04 -5.65
C ASN A 238 -15.99 13.82 -5.79
N LEU A 239 -15.28 13.64 -6.91
CA LEU A 239 -14.09 14.44 -7.22
C LEU A 239 -14.44 15.89 -7.55
N MET A 240 -15.55 16.11 -8.28
CA MET A 240 -16.04 17.47 -8.52
C MET A 240 -16.50 18.13 -7.22
N LYS A 241 -17.11 17.37 -6.31
CA LYS A 241 -17.46 17.87 -4.97
C LYS A 241 -16.22 18.31 -4.18
N TRP A 242 -15.12 17.52 -4.25
CA TRP A 242 -13.85 17.94 -3.65
C TRP A 242 -13.34 19.26 -4.21
N VAL A 243 -13.41 19.47 -5.54
CA VAL A 243 -13.01 20.73 -6.18
C VAL A 243 -13.86 21.90 -5.67
N ASP A 244 -15.17 21.72 -5.60
CA ASP A 244 -16.10 22.77 -5.15
C ASP A 244 -15.91 23.11 -3.67
N ASP A 245 -15.75 22.12 -2.82
CA ASP A 245 -15.57 22.31 -1.39
C ASP A 245 -14.18 22.89 -1.08
N SER A 246 -13.14 22.43 -1.76
CA SER A 246 -11.80 23.01 -1.69
C SER A 246 -11.82 24.50 -2.07
N LYS A 247 -12.49 24.84 -3.17
CA LYS A 247 -12.64 26.23 -3.59
C LYS A 247 -13.33 27.09 -2.53
N LYS A 248 -14.42 26.60 -1.91
CA LYS A 248 -15.13 27.31 -0.84
C LYS A 248 -14.22 27.55 0.36
N MET A 249 -13.45 26.54 0.80
CA MET A 249 -12.53 26.65 1.93
C MET A 249 -11.40 27.66 1.66
N VAL A 250 -10.86 27.68 0.44
CA VAL A 250 -9.84 28.66 0.04
C VAL A 250 -10.42 30.07 0.00
N ASP A 251 -11.57 30.28 -0.64
CA ASP A 251 -12.26 31.57 -0.71
C ASP A 251 -12.60 32.09 0.70
N ALA A 252 -12.98 31.17 1.60
CA ALA A 252 -13.24 31.46 3.01
C ALA A 252 -11.94 31.65 3.83
N LYS A 253 -10.76 31.37 3.32
CA LYS A 253 -9.47 31.42 4.02
C LYS A 253 -9.43 30.49 5.26
N GLU A 254 -9.92 29.30 5.12
CA GLU A 254 -9.95 28.24 6.15
C GLU A 254 -8.83 27.21 5.96
N THR A 255 -8.08 27.32 4.87
CA THR A 255 -7.03 26.41 4.46
C THR A 255 -6.02 27.07 3.55
N GLY A 256 -4.82 26.47 3.42
CA GLY A 256 -3.84 26.76 2.38
C GLY A 256 -4.06 25.95 1.10
N THR A 257 -3.17 26.18 0.14
CA THR A 257 -3.10 25.47 -1.16
C THR A 257 -1.70 24.90 -1.39
N PHE A 258 -1.04 24.51 -0.32
CA PHE A 258 0.33 24.00 -0.36
C PHE A 258 0.37 22.60 -0.97
N ASP A 259 1.47 22.26 -1.60
CA ASP A 259 1.74 20.89 -1.97
C ASP A 259 1.99 20.05 -0.72
N LEU A 260 1.48 18.83 -0.69
CA LEU A 260 1.81 17.87 0.36
C LEU A 260 3.33 17.68 0.39
N TRP A 261 3.87 17.48 1.59
CA TRP A 261 5.31 17.31 1.86
C TRP A 261 6.16 18.60 1.72
N SER A 262 5.57 19.72 1.32
CA SER A 262 6.29 20.99 1.31
C SER A 262 6.56 21.53 2.72
N ASP A 263 7.57 22.41 2.85
CA ASP A 263 7.88 23.09 4.10
C ASP A 263 6.68 23.92 4.61
N ASP A 264 5.91 24.54 3.70
CA ASP A 264 4.73 25.32 4.09
C ASP A 264 3.60 24.44 4.64
N TRP A 265 3.39 23.26 4.07
CA TRP A 265 2.42 22.28 4.57
C TRP A 265 2.82 21.76 5.95
N SER A 266 4.09 21.45 6.16
CA SER A 266 4.61 20.87 7.39
C SER A 266 4.73 21.87 8.55
N LYS A 267 4.62 23.17 8.32
CA LYS A 267 4.53 24.19 9.40
C LYS A 267 3.42 23.91 10.40
N GLY A 268 2.32 23.32 9.95
CA GLY A 268 1.20 22.93 10.82
C GLY A 268 1.51 21.81 11.81
N PHE A 269 2.65 21.13 11.70
CA PHE A 269 3.10 20.13 12.67
C PHE A 269 3.64 20.77 13.97
N TYR A 270 3.77 22.08 13.98
CA TYR A 270 4.21 22.87 15.11
C TYR A 270 3.10 23.82 15.60
N PRO A 271 3.11 24.19 16.90
CA PRO A 271 2.04 25.03 17.51
C PRO A 271 1.79 26.36 16.78
N ASP A 272 2.85 26.99 16.27
CA ASP A 272 2.77 28.27 15.56
C ASP A 272 2.13 28.17 14.18
N GLY A 273 2.07 26.97 13.58
CA GLY A 273 1.43 26.73 12.29
C GLY A 273 -0.10 26.85 12.32
N LYS A 274 -0.70 26.76 13.52
CA LYS A 274 -2.15 26.99 13.75
C LYS A 274 -3.05 26.19 12.79
N VAL A 275 -2.77 24.88 12.65
CA VAL A 275 -3.62 23.95 11.89
C VAL A 275 -4.40 23.07 12.86
N PHE A 276 -5.70 22.90 12.58
CA PHE A 276 -6.57 22.08 13.42
C PHE A 276 -6.41 20.60 13.10
N CYS A 277 -6.49 20.18 11.84
CA CYS A 277 -6.43 18.76 11.53
C CYS A 277 -5.70 18.44 10.22
N TYR A 278 -5.32 17.16 10.13
CA TYR A 278 -4.82 16.47 8.96
C TYR A 278 -5.62 15.19 8.73
N PHE A 279 -5.56 14.64 7.54
CA PHE A 279 -6.12 13.34 7.21
C PHE A 279 -4.99 12.37 6.86
N GLY A 280 -4.91 11.24 7.53
CA GLY A 280 -3.89 10.24 7.24
C GLY A 280 -3.95 9.04 8.15
N PRO A 281 -3.22 7.99 7.81
CA PRO A 281 -3.05 6.81 8.65
C PRO A 281 -2.05 7.05 9.80
N ALA A 282 -1.86 6.03 10.63
CA ALA A 282 -0.93 6.09 11.76
C ALA A 282 0.51 6.43 11.34
N TRP A 283 0.96 5.95 10.17
CA TRP A 283 2.31 6.26 9.68
C TRP A 283 2.54 7.77 9.46
N LEU A 284 1.50 8.54 9.12
CA LEU A 284 1.64 9.98 8.93
C LEU A 284 2.14 10.65 10.21
N ILE A 285 1.59 10.28 11.36
CA ILE A 285 2.02 10.82 12.66
C ILE A 285 3.47 10.45 12.93
N ASN A 286 3.83 9.18 12.72
CA ASN A 286 5.10 8.64 13.16
C ASN A 286 6.27 9.03 12.25
N PHE A 287 6.06 9.06 10.94
CA PHE A 287 7.15 9.29 9.97
C PHE A 287 7.18 10.69 9.39
N SER A 288 6.04 11.42 9.38
CA SER A 288 5.95 12.68 8.65
C SER A 288 5.69 13.89 9.54
N MET A 289 4.93 13.70 10.65
CA MET A 289 4.53 14.83 11.51
C MET A 289 5.55 15.20 12.59
N ALA A 290 6.83 14.96 12.32
CA ALA A 290 7.96 15.34 13.18
C ALA A 290 7.88 14.76 14.62
N ALA A 291 7.46 13.49 14.75
CA ALA A 291 7.25 12.85 16.05
C ALA A 291 8.50 12.85 16.94
N ASP A 292 9.69 12.76 16.35
CA ASP A 292 10.98 12.73 17.04
C ASP A 292 11.62 14.13 17.18
N THR A 293 10.90 15.20 16.78
CA THR A 293 11.44 16.57 16.79
C THR A 293 10.93 17.35 17.98
N ASP A 294 11.84 17.86 18.80
CA ASP A 294 11.51 18.70 19.95
C ASP A 294 10.67 19.92 19.53
N GLY A 295 9.59 20.16 20.27
CA GLY A 295 8.69 21.28 20.04
C GLY A 295 7.59 21.03 19.00
N SER A 296 7.60 19.89 18.31
CA SER A 296 6.47 19.49 17.46
C SER A 296 5.26 19.08 18.31
N ILE A 297 4.08 19.18 17.71
CA ILE A 297 2.83 18.74 18.35
C ILE A 297 2.86 17.22 18.60
N ALA A 298 3.38 16.45 17.64
CA ALA A 298 3.48 14.98 17.75
C ALA A 298 4.41 14.56 18.92
N ASN A 299 5.59 15.16 19.05
CA ASN A 299 6.54 14.86 20.13
C ASN A 299 5.94 15.13 21.52
N GLN A 300 5.02 16.10 21.62
CA GLN A 300 4.34 16.45 22.87
C GLN A 300 3.05 15.63 23.12
N GLY A 301 2.72 14.66 22.27
CA GLY A 301 1.46 13.91 22.35
C GLY A 301 0.22 14.78 22.10
N GLY A 302 0.38 15.89 21.38
CA GLY A 302 -0.64 16.91 21.18
C GLY A 302 -1.64 16.58 20.07
N TRP A 303 -1.50 15.46 19.35
CA TRP A 303 -2.49 14.99 18.38
C TRP A 303 -3.48 14.02 19.02
N GLY A 304 -4.75 14.12 18.60
CA GLY A 304 -5.79 13.13 18.80
C GLY A 304 -6.25 12.58 17.46
N ALA A 305 -6.96 11.47 17.45
CA ALA A 305 -7.49 10.86 16.25
C ALA A 305 -8.97 10.55 16.40
N THR A 306 -9.73 10.68 15.30
CA THR A 306 -11.14 10.32 15.21
C THR A 306 -11.47 9.94 13.77
N GLU A 307 -12.64 9.35 13.51
CA GLU A 307 -13.01 8.84 12.18
C GLU A 307 -13.06 9.94 11.11
N GLY A 308 -13.52 11.14 11.48
CA GLY A 308 -13.75 12.22 10.54
C GLY A 308 -15.05 12.07 9.75
N PRO A 309 -15.21 12.83 8.65
CA PRO A 309 -16.47 12.90 7.91
C PRO A 309 -16.76 11.68 7.05
N GLN A 310 -15.73 10.89 6.70
CA GLN A 310 -15.87 9.75 5.80
C GLN A 310 -14.64 8.85 5.90
N GLY A 311 -14.83 7.53 5.84
CA GLY A 311 -13.75 6.54 5.84
C GLY A 311 -12.92 6.59 4.55
N PHE A 312 -11.63 6.32 4.67
CA PHE A 312 -10.68 6.25 3.56
C PHE A 312 -9.45 5.43 3.93
N PHE A 313 -8.59 5.16 2.97
CA PHE A 313 -7.23 4.65 3.20
C PHE A 313 -6.20 5.49 2.45
N TRP A 314 -4.97 5.47 2.89
CA TRP A 314 -3.87 6.15 2.19
C TRP A 314 -2.57 5.36 2.33
N GLY A 315 -1.98 5.00 1.19
CA GLY A 315 -0.76 4.21 1.15
C GLY A 315 -1.01 2.71 1.36
N GLY A 316 -0.01 2.04 1.82
CA GLY A 316 0.10 0.59 1.93
C GLY A 316 1.11 0.04 0.94
N THR A 317 1.70 -1.07 1.34
CA THR A 317 2.74 -1.76 0.58
C THR A 317 2.31 -3.18 0.29
N TRP A 318 2.42 -3.59 -0.95
CA TRP A 318 2.15 -4.97 -1.40
C TRP A 318 3.42 -5.63 -1.86
N ILE A 319 3.55 -6.89 -1.52
CA ILE A 319 4.61 -7.77 -1.96
C ILE A 319 4.10 -8.51 -3.20
N CYS A 320 4.83 -8.35 -4.32
CA CYS A 320 4.52 -8.96 -5.60
C CYS A 320 5.64 -9.90 -6.02
N GLY A 321 5.29 -11.10 -6.47
CA GLY A 321 6.24 -12.00 -7.14
C GLY A 321 6.43 -11.60 -8.60
N ALA A 322 7.68 -11.53 -9.06
CA ALA A 322 7.97 -11.26 -10.46
C ALA A 322 7.74 -12.50 -11.33
N ASN A 323 7.11 -12.31 -12.49
CA ASN A 323 6.97 -13.40 -13.44
C ASN A 323 8.35 -13.80 -14.00
N GLY A 324 8.62 -15.11 -13.99
CA GLY A 324 9.92 -15.64 -14.39
C GLY A 324 10.96 -15.68 -13.28
N THR A 325 10.57 -15.43 -12.02
CA THR A 325 11.43 -15.71 -10.85
C THR A 325 11.90 -17.17 -10.88
N ASP A 326 13.11 -17.39 -10.48
CA ASP A 326 13.69 -18.74 -10.28
C ASP A 326 13.77 -19.13 -8.78
N ASN A 327 13.17 -18.30 -7.89
CA ASN A 327 13.02 -18.53 -6.45
C ASN A 327 11.56 -18.62 -6.01
N LYS A 328 10.70 -19.25 -6.81
CA LYS A 328 9.25 -19.24 -6.63
C LYS A 328 8.79 -19.72 -5.26
N SER A 329 9.37 -20.79 -4.74
CA SER A 329 9.03 -21.34 -3.42
C SER A 329 9.40 -20.38 -2.29
N LEU A 330 10.56 -19.72 -2.40
CA LEU A 330 11.02 -18.76 -1.40
C LEU A 330 10.18 -17.47 -1.44
N VAL A 331 9.84 -16.99 -2.65
CA VAL A 331 8.94 -15.83 -2.82
C VAL A 331 7.57 -16.12 -2.18
N LYS A 332 7.02 -17.33 -2.41
CA LYS A 332 5.79 -17.77 -1.76
C LYS A 332 5.91 -17.73 -0.25
N ASP A 333 6.93 -18.37 0.31
CA ASP A 333 7.12 -18.46 1.77
C ASP A 333 7.30 -17.07 2.41
N ILE A 334 8.04 -16.17 1.78
CA ILE A 334 8.19 -14.79 2.25
C ILE A 334 6.84 -14.07 2.27
N ILE A 335 6.05 -14.16 1.20
CA ILE A 335 4.73 -13.54 1.15
C ILE A 335 3.85 -14.09 2.27
N GLU A 336 3.73 -15.41 2.41
CA GLU A 336 2.92 -16.03 3.45
C GLU A 336 3.38 -15.62 4.85
N LYS A 337 4.67 -15.73 5.15
CA LYS A 337 5.23 -15.37 6.45
C LYS A 337 5.01 -13.92 6.83
N MET A 338 5.25 -13.01 5.90
CA MET A 338 5.20 -11.58 6.17
C MET A 338 3.78 -11.00 6.13
N THR A 339 2.79 -11.71 5.57
CA THR A 339 1.45 -11.14 5.33
C THR A 339 0.30 -11.95 5.94
N THR A 340 0.49 -13.23 6.28
CA THR A 340 -0.59 -14.11 6.77
C THR A 340 -0.21 -14.89 8.03
N ASP A 341 1.08 -14.99 8.39
CA ASP A 341 1.48 -15.67 9.63
C ASP A 341 1.18 -14.79 10.84
N GLU A 342 0.19 -15.21 11.63
CA GLU A 342 -0.30 -14.48 12.80
C GLU A 342 0.82 -14.21 13.83
N SER A 343 1.77 -15.12 13.99
CA SER A 343 2.86 -14.94 14.96
C SER A 343 3.85 -13.89 14.52
N VAL A 344 4.19 -13.86 13.24
CA VAL A 344 5.06 -12.84 12.64
C VAL A 344 4.38 -11.47 12.68
N LEU A 345 3.12 -11.40 12.29
CA LEU A 345 2.36 -10.14 12.33
C LEU A 345 2.20 -9.60 13.76
N LYS A 346 1.96 -10.45 14.75
CA LYS A 346 1.92 -10.04 16.17
C LYS A 346 3.27 -9.51 16.66
N ASP A 347 4.36 -10.14 16.23
CA ASP A 347 5.70 -9.69 16.59
C ASP A 347 6.02 -8.33 15.97
N ILE A 348 5.73 -8.14 14.68
CA ILE A 348 5.83 -6.84 13.99
C ILE A 348 5.07 -5.75 14.74
N VAL A 349 3.83 -6.02 15.17
CA VAL A 349 2.99 -5.06 15.89
C VAL A 349 3.59 -4.71 17.25
N THR A 350 4.07 -5.71 17.96
CA THR A 350 4.59 -5.53 19.32
C THR A 350 5.86 -4.67 19.33
N VAL A 351 6.72 -4.85 18.33
CA VAL A 351 8.00 -4.14 18.20
C VAL A 351 7.85 -2.78 17.52
N SER A 352 7.00 -2.70 16.50
CA SER A 352 6.98 -1.55 15.58
C SER A 352 5.92 -0.50 15.89
N TYR A 353 5.02 -0.68 16.81
CA TYR A 353 3.96 0.26 17.25
C TYR A 353 3.10 0.90 16.14
N THR A 354 3.48 0.82 14.87
CA THR A 354 3.10 1.78 13.85
C THR A 354 1.94 1.37 12.98
N HIS A 355 1.61 0.08 12.84
CA HIS A 355 0.66 -0.32 11.80
C HIS A 355 -0.65 -0.97 12.28
N LEU A 356 -0.71 -1.47 13.51
CA LEU A 356 -1.89 -2.15 14.03
C LEU A 356 -2.54 -1.48 15.26
N ARG A 357 -1.85 -0.60 15.97
CA ARG A 357 -2.48 0.16 17.08
C ARG A 357 -3.54 1.17 16.61
N ALA A 358 -3.54 1.57 15.35
CA ALA A 358 -4.63 2.37 14.80
C ALA A 358 -5.98 1.62 14.82
N HIS A 359 -5.95 0.29 14.76
CA HIS A 359 -7.15 -0.56 14.89
C HIS A 359 -7.62 -0.72 16.32
N GLU A 360 -6.73 -0.74 17.31
CA GLU A 360 -7.11 -0.91 18.72
C GLU A 360 -7.59 0.38 19.39
N THR A 361 -7.32 1.53 18.83
CA THR A 361 -7.70 2.83 19.41
C THR A 361 -8.95 3.46 18.79
N VAL A 362 -9.55 2.81 17.80
CA VAL A 362 -10.78 3.27 17.11
C VAL A 362 -11.99 2.35 17.40
N LEU A 363 -11.83 1.38 18.33
CA LEU A 363 -12.95 0.57 18.83
C LEU A 363 -13.42 1.08 20.18
#